data_c1799a191944234c45e67762a55cbf60
#
_entry.id   c1799a191944234c45e67762a55cbf60
#
_cell.length_a   1.000
_cell.length_b   1.000
_cell.length_c   1.000
_cell.angle_alpha   90.00
_cell.angle_beta   90.00
_cell.angle_gamma   90.00
#
_symmetry.space_group_name_H-M   'P 1'
#
loop_
_entity.id
_entity.type
_entity.pdbx_description
1 polymer ?
#
loop_
_entity_poly.entity_id
_entity_poly.type
_entity_poly.pdbx_seq_one_letter_code
_entity_poly.pdbx_strand_id
1 'polypeptide(L)'
;MHWSPSSRTALAEAELEYPDEHYSKSIYVSLKITKITEEILLNFIQENINIKKDFFQNNSFITIWTTTPWTIPANEAVAVNPKIKYVFAIDEEKRIYLFAKDLYSEISKKFNKDFKVLLGVKGSKLENIEYQHPSKNKNCRIVIGGDYITTESGTGIVHTCLLYTSPSPRD
;
A
#
# COMPACT_ATOMS: atom_id res chain seq x y z
N MET A 1 4.10 -15.70 19.78
CA MET A 1 3.92 -17.07 20.27
C MET A 1 3.52 -17.95 19.10
N HIS A 2 4.26 -19.02 18.86
CA HIS A 2 3.88 -20.04 17.86
C HIS A 2 2.75 -20.92 18.43
N TRP A 3 1.77 -21.21 17.61
CA TRP A 3 0.56 -21.93 18.03
C TRP A 3 0.18 -23.00 17.02
N SER A 4 -0.06 -24.22 17.48
CA SER A 4 -0.60 -25.30 16.65
C SER A 4 -2.13 -25.32 16.75
N PRO A 5 -2.87 -25.01 15.68
CA PRO A 5 -4.33 -25.08 15.69
C PRO A 5 -4.88 -26.49 15.85
N SER A 6 -4.14 -27.49 15.36
CA SER A 6 -4.55 -28.90 15.42
C SER A 6 -4.43 -29.50 16.81
N SER A 7 -3.33 -29.24 17.50
CA SER A 7 -3.11 -29.72 18.87
C SER A 7 -3.59 -28.71 19.95
N ARG A 8 -3.99 -27.49 19.54
CA ARG A 8 -4.47 -26.41 20.41
C ARG A 8 -3.49 -26.09 21.53
N THR A 9 -2.20 -26.01 21.22
CA THR A 9 -1.13 -25.75 22.17
C THR A 9 -0.14 -24.72 21.65
N ALA A 10 0.52 -24.02 22.56
CA ALA A 10 1.69 -23.21 22.24
C ALA A 10 2.87 -24.13 21.91
N LEU A 11 3.70 -23.72 20.99
CA LEU A 11 4.89 -24.45 20.54
C LEU A 11 6.14 -23.74 20.99
N ALA A 12 7.11 -24.53 21.46
CA ALA A 12 8.48 -24.08 21.63
C ALA A 12 9.19 -24.00 20.27
N GLU A 13 10.24 -23.21 20.17
CA GLU A 13 10.98 -23.03 18.91
C GLU A 13 11.61 -24.34 18.40
N ALA A 14 12.00 -25.21 19.30
CA ALA A 14 12.53 -26.53 18.97
C ALA A 14 11.50 -27.52 18.38
N GLU A 15 10.20 -27.19 18.45
CA GLU A 15 9.10 -27.96 17.90
C GLU A 15 8.67 -27.46 16.51
N LEU A 16 9.36 -26.43 15.98
CA LEU A 16 9.06 -25.85 14.67
C LEU A 16 9.94 -26.49 13.61
N GLU A 17 9.30 -26.88 12.51
CA GLU A 17 10.00 -27.29 11.30
C GLU A 17 9.93 -26.15 10.29
N TYR A 18 11.08 -25.85 9.67
CA TYR A 18 11.21 -24.84 8.63
C TYR A 18 11.48 -25.55 7.30
N PRO A 19 10.44 -25.80 6.50
CA PRO A 19 10.63 -26.41 5.19
C PRO A 19 11.44 -25.48 4.27
N ASP A 20 12.29 -26.06 3.43
CA ASP A 20 13.13 -25.32 2.48
C ASP A 20 12.29 -24.54 1.47
N GLU A 21 11.07 -25.00 1.16
CA GLU A 21 10.13 -24.33 0.27
C GLU A 21 8.81 -24.08 1.00
N HIS A 22 8.43 -22.82 1.14
CA HIS A 22 7.13 -22.40 1.66
C HIS A 22 6.40 -21.52 0.64
N TYR A 23 5.25 -21.99 0.15
CA TYR A 23 4.39 -21.22 -0.76
C TYR A 23 3.31 -20.48 0.01
N SER A 24 3.39 -19.16 0.06
CA SER A 24 2.38 -18.28 0.62
C SER A 24 1.66 -17.53 -0.48
N LYS A 25 0.32 -17.48 -0.42
CA LYS A 25 -0.47 -16.66 -1.32
C LYS A 25 -0.29 -15.19 -0.96
N SER A 26 0.01 -14.37 -1.96
CA SER A 26 0.03 -12.92 -1.81
C SER A 26 -1.00 -12.26 -2.72
N ILE A 27 -1.50 -11.10 -2.31
CA ILE A 27 -2.45 -10.32 -3.10
C ILE A 27 -2.01 -8.87 -3.22
N TYR A 28 -2.40 -8.26 -4.35
CA TYR A 28 -2.39 -6.81 -4.54
C TYR A 28 -3.79 -6.27 -4.32
N VAL A 29 -3.91 -5.18 -3.59
CA VAL A 29 -5.19 -4.53 -3.30
C VAL A 29 -5.11 -3.06 -3.68
N SER A 30 -6.13 -2.60 -4.39
CA SER A 30 -6.28 -1.19 -4.78
C SER A 30 -7.27 -0.51 -3.85
N LEU A 31 -6.80 0.44 -3.05
CA LEU A 31 -7.60 1.22 -2.11
C LEU A 31 -7.97 2.56 -2.77
N LYS A 32 -9.26 2.85 -2.88
CA LYS A 32 -9.74 4.06 -3.55
C LYS A 32 -9.36 5.31 -2.78
N ILE A 33 -8.66 6.24 -3.42
CA ILE A 33 -8.38 7.56 -2.86
C ILE A 33 -9.66 8.39 -2.86
N THR A 34 -9.95 9.02 -1.72
CA THR A 34 -11.11 9.89 -1.53
C THR A 34 -10.73 11.37 -1.51
N LYS A 35 -9.49 11.68 -1.07
CA LYS A 35 -9.00 13.06 -1.05
C LYS A 35 -7.50 13.10 -1.28
N ILE A 36 -7.09 13.91 -2.24
CA ILE A 36 -5.68 14.22 -2.54
C ILE A 36 -5.37 15.62 -2.00
N THR A 37 -4.15 15.83 -1.54
CA THR A 37 -3.70 17.15 -1.02
C THR A 37 -3.65 18.19 -2.14
N GLU A 38 -3.93 19.44 -1.82
CA GLU A 38 -3.92 20.56 -2.79
C GLU A 38 -2.57 20.70 -3.53
N GLU A 39 -1.48 20.48 -2.82
CA GLU A 39 -0.13 20.57 -3.41
C GLU A 39 0.05 19.57 -4.57
N ILE A 40 -0.36 18.32 -4.37
CA ILE A 40 -0.28 17.29 -5.41
C ILE A 40 -1.23 17.60 -6.57
N LEU A 41 -2.42 18.11 -6.27
CA LEU A 41 -3.39 18.48 -7.30
C LEU A 41 -2.88 19.64 -8.16
N LEU A 42 -2.22 20.63 -7.58
CA LEU A 42 -1.62 21.73 -8.32
C LEU A 42 -0.48 21.24 -9.23
N ASN A 43 0.42 20.43 -8.72
CA ASN A 43 1.49 19.84 -9.51
C ASN A 43 0.94 18.98 -10.66
N PHE A 44 -0.11 18.19 -10.40
CA PHE A 44 -0.76 17.39 -11.43
C PHE A 44 -1.33 18.24 -12.56
N ILE A 45 -2.03 19.33 -12.26
CA ILE A 45 -2.61 20.22 -13.26
C ILE A 45 -1.52 20.87 -14.12
N GLN A 46 -0.38 21.26 -13.52
CA GLN A 46 0.74 21.85 -14.25
C GLN A 46 1.36 20.87 -15.26
N GLU A 47 1.49 19.60 -14.88
CA GLU A 47 2.08 18.57 -15.74
C GLU A 47 1.09 17.97 -16.75
N ASN A 48 -0.22 18.03 -16.48
CA ASN A 48 -1.26 17.33 -17.25
C ASN A 48 -2.44 18.23 -17.63
N ILE A 49 -2.20 19.23 -18.48
CA ILE A 49 -3.18 20.26 -18.88
C ILE A 49 -4.50 19.65 -19.45
N ASN A 50 -4.42 18.49 -20.09
CA ASN A 50 -5.56 17.84 -20.74
C ASN A 50 -6.39 16.92 -19.83
N ILE A 51 -5.98 16.72 -18.58
CA ILE A 51 -6.68 15.82 -17.64
C ILE A 51 -7.30 16.66 -16.53
N LYS A 52 -8.62 16.51 -16.33
CA LYS A 52 -9.34 17.26 -15.30
C LYS A 52 -8.96 16.80 -13.88
N LYS A 53 -8.87 17.75 -12.94
CA LYS A 53 -8.61 17.51 -11.51
C LYS A 53 -9.56 16.46 -10.92
N ASP A 54 -10.86 16.58 -11.21
CA ASP A 54 -11.87 15.67 -10.68
C ASP A 54 -11.68 14.24 -11.20
N PHE A 55 -11.26 14.09 -12.45
CA PHE A 55 -10.92 12.79 -13.00
C PHE A 55 -9.76 12.15 -12.25
N PHE A 56 -8.68 12.90 -12.01
CA PHE A 56 -7.52 12.42 -11.27
C PHE A 56 -7.91 11.96 -9.86
N GLN A 57 -8.64 12.80 -9.12
CA GLN A 57 -9.06 12.47 -7.76
C GLN A 57 -10.00 11.25 -7.71
N ASN A 58 -10.99 11.19 -8.62
CA ASN A 58 -12.02 10.14 -8.58
C ASN A 58 -11.56 8.78 -9.11
N ASN A 59 -10.45 8.74 -9.86
CA ASN A 59 -9.94 7.51 -10.47
C ASN A 59 -8.60 7.05 -9.90
N SER A 60 -8.15 7.63 -8.78
CA SER A 60 -6.89 7.29 -8.14
C SER A 60 -7.05 6.25 -7.04
N PHE A 61 -6.09 5.31 -7.01
CA PHE A 61 -6.05 4.19 -6.07
C PHE A 61 -4.64 4.06 -5.49
N ILE A 62 -4.55 3.71 -4.22
CA ILE A 62 -3.30 3.28 -3.58
C ILE A 62 -3.17 1.78 -3.81
N THR A 63 -2.03 1.33 -4.29
CA THR A 63 -1.78 -0.10 -4.48
C THR A 63 -0.92 -0.63 -3.35
N ILE A 64 -1.44 -1.57 -2.59
CA ILE A 64 -0.71 -2.30 -1.54
C ILE A 64 -0.51 -3.76 -1.95
N TRP A 65 0.50 -4.40 -1.37
CA TRP A 65 0.77 -5.83 -1.50
C TRP A 65 0.86 -6.46 -0.11
N THR A 66 0.28 -7.64 0.06
CA THR A 66 0.32 -8.34 1.34
C THR A 66 0.30 -9.85 1.17
N THR A 67 1.01 -10.54 2.04
CA THR A 67 0.94 -12.01 2.23
C THR A 67 -0.03 -12.41 3.33
N THR A 68 -0.63 -11.45 4.05
CA THR A 68 -1.55 -11.64 5.16
C THR A 68 -2.90 -10.94 4.90
N PRO A 69 -3.68 -11.38 3.87
CA PRO A 69 -4.89 -10.67 3.44
C PRO A 69 -5.98 -10.58 4.51
N TRP A 70 -5.99 -11.47 5.48
CA TRP A 70 -6.94 -11.46 6.60
C TRP A 70 -6.76 -10.26 7.55
N THR A 71 -5.65 -9.52 7.45
CA THR A 71 -5.43 -8.31 8.24
C THR A 71 -6.05 -7.06 7.61
N ILE A 72 -6.46 -7.10 6.34
CA ILE A 72 -7.04 -5.96 5.61
C ILE A 72 -8.28 -5.36 6.31
N PRO A 73 -9.23 -6.15 6.87
CA PRO A 73 -10.37 -5.60 7.59
C PRO A 73 -10.00 -4.77 8.84
N ALA A 74 -8.78 -4.93 9.35
CA ALA A 74 -8.23 -4.17 10.47
C ALA A 74 -7.29 -3.03 10.02
N ASN A 75 -7.37 -2.63 8.75
CA ASN A 75 -6.58 -1.50 8.23
C ASN A 75 -6.88 -0.21 9.01
N GLU A 76 -5.84 0.53 9.39
CA GLU A 76 -5.96 1.85 10.01
C GLU A 76 -5.24 2.92 9.21
N ALA A 77 -4.15 2.57 8.55
CA ALA A 77 -3.38 3.46 7.69
C ALA A 77 -2.62 2.68 6.62
N VAL A 78 -2.06 3.39 5.66
CA VAL A 78 -0.97 2.91 4.83
C VAL A 78 0.25 3.80 5.03
N ALA A 79 1.43 3.21 5.11
CA ALA A 79 2.67 3.90 5.36
C ALA A 79 3.53 3.97 4.09
N VAL A 80 4.18 5.13 3.89
CA VAL A 80 5.10 5.40 2.79
C VAL A 80 6.46 5.85 3.34
N ASN A 81 7.54 5.54 2.63
CA ASN A 81 8.86 6.03 2.98
C ASN A 81 9.05 7.45 2.42
N PRO A 82 9.38 8.46 3.25
CA PRO A 82 9.52 9.84 2.81
C PRO A 82 10.64 10.07 1.79
N LYS A 83 11.62 9.17 1.72
CA LYS A 83 12.80 9.26 0.84
C LYS A 83 12.55 8.68 -0.55
N ILE A 84 11.60 7.75 -0.68
CA ILE A 84 11.28 7.04 -1.94
C ILE A 84 10.47 7.96 -2.86
N LYS A 85 10.65 7.80 -4.17
CA LYS A 85 9.82 8.42 -5.20
C LYS A 85 8.67 7.49 -5.56
N TYR A 86 7.46 8.03 -5.59
CA TYR A 86 6.24 7.36 -5.99
C TYR A 86 5.71 7.94 -7.29
N VAL A 87 4.91 7.18 -8.00
CA VAL A 87 4.28 7.62 -9.25
C VAL A 87 2.78 7.37 -9.20
N PHE A 88 2.03 8.32 -9.74
CA PHE A 88 0.66 8.11 -10.18
C PHE A 88 0.71 7.68 -11.65
N ALA A 89 0.32 6.46 -11.93
CA ALA A 89 0.36 5.90 -13.26
C ALA A 89 -1.02 5.41 -13.70
N ILE A 90 -1.43 5.78 -14.91
CA ILE A 90 -2.74 5.45 -15.48
C ILE A 90 -2.63 4.20 -16.35
N ASP A 91 -3.61 3.30 -16.23
CA ASP A 91 -3.79 2.16 -17.11
C ASP A 91 -4.72 2.47 -18.30
N GLU A 92 -4.89 1.51 -19.21
CA GLU A 92 -5.78 1.60 -20.36
C GLU A 92 -7.25 1.75 -19.98
N GLU A 93 -7.65 1.23 -18.81
CA GLU A 93 -9.00 1.34 -18.24
C GLU A 93 -9.25 2.69 -17.55
N LYS A 94 -8.31 3.64 -17.67
CA LYS A 94 -8.34 4.98 -17.06
C LYS A 94 -8.36 4.96 -15.53
N ARG A 95 -7.82 3.92 -14.91
CA ARG A 95 -7.56 3.86 -13.47
C ARG A 95 -6.14 4.31 -13.19
N ILE A 96 -5.97 5.08 -12.13
CA ILE A 96 -4.68 5.68 -11.75
C ILE A 96 -4.21 5.00 -10.46
N TYR A 97 -3.01 4.46 -10.50
CA TYR A 97 -2.44 3.70 -9.39
C TYR A 97 -1.23 4.43 -8.81
N LEU A 98 -1.18 4.48 -7.47
CA LEU A 98 -0.05 5.01 -6.71
C LEU A 98 0.82 3.85 -6.21
N PHE A 99 2.10 3.86 -6.57
CA PHE A 99 3.12 2.91 -6.14
C PHE A 99 4.53 3.49 -6.29
N ALA A 100 5.54 2.82 -5.71
CA ALA A 100 6.93 3.26 -5.81
C ALA A 100 7.44 3.20 -7.25
N LYS A 101 8.15 4.24 -7.69
CA LYS A 101 8.66 4.37 -9.07
C LYS A 101 9.57 3.21 -9.46
N ASP A 102 10.42 2.78 -8.55
CA ASP A 102 11.43 1.74 -8.80
C ASP A 102 10.79 0.37 -9.08
N LEU A 103 9.56 0.15 -8.60
CA LEU A 103 8.77 -1.07 -8.82
C LEU A 103 7.89 -1.03 -10.07
N TYR A 104 7.98 0.03 -10.88
CA TYR A 104 7.15 0.21 -12.07
C TYR A 104 7.16 -1.01 -13.00
N SER A 105 8.34 -1.49 -13.36
CA SER A 105 8.49 -2.61 -14.31
C SER A 105 7.93 -3.92 -13.74
N GLU A 106 8.09 -4.15 -12.44
CA GLU A 106 7.56 -5.34 -11.76
C GLU A 106 6.03 -5.30 -11.71
N ILE A 107 5.46 -4.17 -11.30
CA ILE A 107 4.01 -3.99 -11.19
C ILE A 107 3.36 -4.09 -12.57
N SER A 108 3.93 -3.50 -13.62
CA SER A 108 3.44 -3.64 -15.00
C SER A 108 3.38 -5.11 -15.44
N LYS A 109 4.41 -5.88 -15.16
CA LYS A 109 4.44 -7.33 -15.46
C LYS A 109 3.41 -8.10 -14.63
N LYS A 110 3.33 -7.84 -13.32
CA LYS A 110 2.40 -8.55 -12.41
C LYS A 110 0.94 -8.30 -12.74
N PHE A 111 0.61 -7.08 -13.13
CA PHE A 111 -0.77 -6.70 -13.52
C PHE A 111 -1.07 -7.00 -14.98
N ASN A 112 -0.06 -7.35 -15.77
CA ASN A 112 -0.14 -7.48 -17.24
C ASN A 112 -0.82 -6.26 -17.87
N LYS A 113 -0.35 -5.07 -17.49
CA LYS A 113 -0.89 -3.77 -17.91
C LYS A 113 0.22 -2.81 -18.29
N ASP A 114 -0.05 -2.03 -19.32
CA ASP A 114 0.78 -0.89 -19.68
C ASP A 114 0.33 0.33 -18.89
N PHE A 115 1.26 0.93 -18.16
CA PHE A 115 1.02 2.13 -17.39
C PHE A 115 1.68 3.33 -18.05
N LYS A 116 0.98 4.46 -18.04
CA LYS A 116 1.56 5.76 -18.37
C LYS A 116 1.71 6.58 -17.10
N VAL A 117 2.92 7.00 -16.76
CA VAL A 117 3.18 7.87 -15.61
C VAL A 117 2.58 9.25 -15.87
N LEU A 118 1.74 9.72 -14.96
CA LEU A 118 1.12 11.03 -14.99
C LEU A 118 1.83 12.04 -14.09
N LEU A 119 2.29 11.61 -12.92
CA LEU A 119 2.92 12.48 -11.93
C LEU A 119 3.91 11.67 -11.07
N GLY A 120 5.09 12.24 -10.85
CA GLY A 120 6.06 11.73 -9.88
C GLY A 120 6.03 12.55 -8.59
N VAL A 121 5.92 11.89 -7.43
CA VAL A 121 5.81 12.55 -6.13
C VAL A 121 6.80 11.92 -5.15
N LYS A 122 7.45 12.73 -4.33
CA LYS A 122 8.26 12.24 -3.22
C LYS A 122 7.37 11.76 -2.07
N GLY A 123 7.74 10.66 -1.41
CA GLY A 123 6.93 10.07 -0.34
C GLY A 123 6.54 11.04 0.78
N SER A 124 7.45 11.99 1.11
CA SER A 124 7.16 13.05 2.10
C SER A 124 5.96 13.95 1.75
N LYS A 125 5.53 13.99 0.48
CA LYS A 125 4.38 14.79 0.01
C LYS A 125 3.07 14.00 0.01
N LEU A 126 3.12 12.69 0.20
CA LEU A 126 1.94 11.81 0.17
C LEU A 126 1.19 11.78 1.51
N GLU A 127 1.75 12.35 2.55
CA GLU A 127 1.13 12.41 3.87
C GLU A 127 -0.25 13.07 3.82
N ASN A 128 -1.19 12.55 4.61
CA ASN A 128 -2.57 13.02 4.72
C ASN A 128 -3.46 12.85 3.46
N ILE A 129 -3.02 12.15 2.42
CA ILE A 129 -3.95 11.66 1.41
C ILE A 129 -4.94 10.72 2.11
N GLU A 130 -6.23 10.91 1.83
CA GLU A 130 -7.29 10.06 2.40
C GLU A 130 -7.74 9.00 1.38
N TYR A 131 -8.03 7.81 1.88
CA TYR A 131 -8.56 6.71 1.09
C TYR A 131 -9.69 6.00 1.85
N GLN A 132 -10.57 5.36 1.11
CA GLN A 132 -11.68 4.59 1.65
C GLN A 132 -11.15 3.30 2.30
N HIS A 133 -11.55 3.05 3.53
CA HIS A 133 -11.25 1.78 4.22
C HIS A 133 -11.84 0.60 3.44
N PRO A 134 -11.11 -0.52 3.25
CA PRO A 134 -11.52 -1.63 2.40
C PRO A 134 -12.82 -2.35 2.81
N SER A 135 -13.19 -2.29 4.10
CA SER A 135 -14.37 -3.02 4.62
C SER A 135 -15.27 -2.21 5.55
N LYS A 136 -14.88 -1.00 5.93
CA LYS A 136 -15.65 -0.14 6.85
C LYS A 136 -16.03 1.17 6.16
N ASN A 137 -17.15 1.77 6.55
CA ASN A 137 -17.54 3.08 6.05
C ASN A 137 -16.79 4.20 6.80
N LYS A 138 -15.48 4.25 6.63
CA LYS A 138 -14.59 5.30 7.15
C LYS A 138 -13.47 5.59 6.17
N ASN A 139 -12.88 6.77 6.25
CA ASN A 139 -11.64 7.11 5.56
C ASN A 139 -10.44 6.84 6.47
N CYS A 140 -9.37 6.35 5.85
CA CYS A 140 -8.04 6.20 6.43
C CYS A 140 -7.08 7.14 5.73
N ARG A 141 -5.83 7.26 6.25
CA ARG A 141 -4.84 8.20 5.72
C ARG A 141 -3.54 7.51 5.38
N ILE A 142 -2.81 8.14 4.45
CA ILE A 142 -1.39 7.85 4.26
C ILE A 142 -0.62 8.52 5.40
N VAL A 143 0.29 7.77 6.01
CA VAL A 143 1.19 8.24 7.05
C VAL A 143 2.64 8.07 6.62
N ILE A 144 3.52 8.89 7.17
CA ILE A 144 4.95 8.71 6.96
C ILE A 144 5.45 7.53 7.79
N GLY A 145 6.03 6.56 7.12
CA GLY A 145 6.71 5.42 7.75
C GLY A 145 8.22 5.66 7.89
N GLY A 146 8.94 4.58 8.09
CA GLY A 146 10.39 4.61 8.26
C GLY A 146 11.14 3.85 7.16
N ASP A 147 12.42 3.63 7.40
CA ASP A 147 13.34 2.96 6.46
C ASP A 147 13.04 1.45 6.29
N TYR A 148 12.11 0.89 7.07
CA TYR A 148 11.62 -0.48 6.88
C TYR A 148 10.78 -0.65 5.59
N ILE A 149 10.33 0.46 4.98
CA ILE A 149 9.64 0.45 3.71
C ILE A 149 10.69 0.54 2.61
N THR A 150 10.83 -0.54 1.85
CA THR A 150 11.82 -0.68 0.78
C THR A 150 11.15 -0.83 -0.59
N THR A 151 11.95 -0.86 -1.64
CA THR A 151 11.51 -1.11 -3.03
C THR A 151 12.07 -2.43 -3.55
N GLU A 152 12.40 -3.37 -2.67
CA GLU A 152 12.90 -4.70 -3.05
C GLU A 152 11.76 -5.61 -3.54
N SER A 153 10.54 -5.40 -3.03
CA SER A 153 9.36 -6.16 -3.43
C SER A 153 8.06 -5.41 -3.13
N GLY A 154 6.95 -5.87 -3.69
CA GLY A 154 5.62 -5.34 -3.41
C GLY A 154 5.30 -4.07 -4.18
N THR A 155 4.90 -2.99 -3.49
CA THR A 155 4.49 -1.71 -4.08
C THR A 155 5.22 -0.50 -3.49
N GLY A 156 6.08 -0.70 -2.48
CA GLY A 156 6.69 0.37 -1.71
C GLY A 156 5.72 1.09 -0.78
N ILE A 157 4.50 0.56 -0.59
CA ILE A 157 3.47 1.08 0.31
C ILE A 157 3.03 -0.05 1.23
N VAL A 158 3.12 0.18 2.54
CA VAL A 158 2.86 -0.83 3.56
C VAL A 158 1.51 -0.61 4.21
N HIS A 159 0.68 -1.65 4.20
CA HIS A 159 -0.56 -1.71 4.96
C HIS A 159 -0.27 -1.82 6.45
N THR A 160 -0.89 -0.96 7.25
CA THR A 160 -0.74 -0.94 8.71
C THR A 160 -2.07 -1.30 9.36
N CYS A 161 -2.02 -2.27 10.30
CA CYS A 161 -3.17 -2.68 11.10
C CYS A 161 -2.81 -2.68 12.57
N LEU A 162 -3.81 -2.42 13.43
CA LEU A 162 -3.68 -2.42 14.88
C LEU A 162 -4.00 -3.78 15.53
N LEU A 163 -3.96 -4.87 14.77
CA LEU A 163 -4.35 -6.19 15.25
C LEU A 163 -3.44 -6.73 16.36
N TYR A 164 -2.25 -6.15 16.49
CA TYR A 164 -1.19 -6.61 17.40
C TYR A 164 -0.68 -5.50 18.34
N THR A 165 -1.45 -4.47 18.60
CA THR A 165 -1.15 -3.60 19.74
C THR A 165 -1.49 -4.37 21.02
N SER A 166 -0.57 -5.23 21.43
CA SER A 166 -0.52 -5.66 22.81
C SER A 166 0.06 -4.50 23.61
N PRO A 167 -0.68 -3.91 24.55
CA PRO A 167 -0.06 -2.97 25.47
C PRO A 167 1.03 -3.75 26.19
N SER A 168 2.28 -3.37 25.96
CA SER A 168 3.37 -3.89 26.75
C SER A 168 3.16 -3.40 28.20
N PRO A 169 3.21 -4.29 29.21
CA PRO A 169 3.14 -3.86 30.59
C PRO A 169 4.32 -2.99 31.02
N ARG A 170 5.20 -2.65 30.10
CA ARG A 170 6.44 -1.87 30.31
C ARG A 170 6.45 -0.52 29.59
N ASP A 171 5.38 -0.17 28.87
CA ASP A 171 5.22 1.13 28.19
C ASP A 171 4.42 2.08 29.08
#